data_615737bdd52bc11b7a38d615e2f2a2d0
#
_entry.id   615737bdd52bc11b7a38d615e2f2a2d0
#
_cell.length_a   1.000
_cell.length_b   1.000
_cell.length_c   1.000
_cell.angle_alpha   90.00
_cell.angle_beta   90.00
_cell.angle_gamma   90.00
#
_symmetry.space_group_name_H-M   'P 1'
#
loop_
_entity.id
_entity.type
_entity.pdbx_description
1 polymer ?
#
loop_
_entity_poly.entity_id
_entity_poly.type
_entity_poly.pdbx_seq_one_letter_code
_entity_poly.pdbx_strand_id
1 'polypeptide(L)'
;MPYLRTTLAVAALSCAAGAAHADDVVRIGHVAPLTGGMAHLGKDSENGARLAIDEINASGLTIAGRRVTLQLDAQDDAGDPRTATQVAQKLADDKVVGVVGHLNSGTSIPASRIYKEAGVVQISQAATNPGYTQQGFSTTYRVVATDAQQGPAIASYAARAMGVKTVAIVDDATAYGQGLADSFAKAAQAAGIKVLSRDATNDKAVDFRAILTRIKGENPDAVMYGGMDATGGPFTRQARQLGLRGKILSGDGVCSTDVIKLAGPAADDIVCSVAGMALEKMPGGAEFARKYEARYHQPMQVYAPFSYDAVQIIVAAMKRANSTDPAKVLAAMPATDHHGVIGETSFTAQGDLRHGAISMFTYRDGRKVLLDVVKL
;
A
#
# COMPACT_ATOMS: atom_id res chain seq x y z
N MET A 1 -84.15 14.62 -42.63
CA MET A 1 -83.19 15.13 -41.61
C MET A 1 -82.36 13.97 -41.14
N PRO A 2 -81.07 13.84 -41.52
CA PRO A 2 -80.21 12.77 -41.04
C PRO A 2 -79.35 13.28 -39.88
N TYR A 3 -79.32 12.48 -38.81
CA TYR A 3 -78.47 12.71 -37.60
C TYR A 3 -77.01 12.33 -37.84
N LEU A 4 -76.12 13.33 -37.69
CA LEU A 4 -74.67 13.18 -37.76
C LEU A 4 -74.17 12.61 -36.41
N ARG A 5 -73.63 11.39 -36.38
CA ARG A 5 -72.99 10.81 -35.21
C ARG A 5 -71.50 11.11 -35.29
N THR A 6 -71.02 12.01 -34.42
CA THR A 6 -69.60 12.34 -34.23
C THR A 6 -68.98 11.33 -33.25
N THR A 7 -68.09 10.47 -33.73
CA THR A 7 -67.33 9.53 -32.93
C THR A 7 -66.08 10.21 -32.48
N LEU A 8 -65.96 10.50 -31.18
CA LEU A 8 -64.69 10.97 -30.51
C LEU A 8 -63.78 9.76 -30.36
N ALA A 9 -62.65 9.78 -31.06
CA ALA A 9 -61.54 8.85 -30.80
C ALA A 9 -60.65 9.42 -29.69
N VAL A 10 -60.65 8.80 -28.48
CA VAL A 10 -59.76 9.10 -27.40
C VAL A 10 -58.45 8.35 -27.65
N ALA A 11 -57.41 9.07 -28.05
CA ALA A 11 -56.05 8.53 -28.14
C ALA A 11 -55.46 8.46 -26.73
N ALA A 12 -55.34 7.25 -26.16
CA ALA A 12 -54.62 7.00 -24.90
C ALA A 12 -53.11 7.08 -25.18
N LEU A 13 -52.48 8.21 -24.82
CA LEU A 13 -51.02 8.35 -24.76
C LEU A 13 -50.54 7.55 -23.54
N SER A 14 -50.01 6.34 -23.76
CA SER A 14 -49.29 5.57 -22.74
C SER A 14 -47.94 6.22 -22.51
N CYS A 15 -47.81 7.11 -21.51
CA CYS A 15 -46.53 7.54 -20.96
C CYS A 15 -45.88 6.33 -20.29
N ALA A 16 -44.98 5.65 -20.99
CA ALA A 16 -44.04 4.76 -20.38
C ALA A 16 -43.10 5.64 -19.53
N ALA A 17 -43.46 5.89 -18.27
CA ALA A 17 -42.54 6.41 -17.28
C ALA A 17 -41.43 5.39 -17.10
N GLY A 18 -40.31 5.57 -17.78
CA GLY A 18 -39.07 4.85 -17.49
C GLY A 18 -38.76 5.13 -16.04
N ALA A 19 -38.93 4.14 -15.17
CA ALA A 19 -38.48 4.20 -13.80
C ALA A 19 -36.96 4.45 -13.87
N ALA A 20 -36.51 5.68 -13.64
CA ALA A 20 -35.11 5.99 -13.37
C ALA A 20 -34.76 5.21 -12.10
N HIS A 21 -34.17 4.04 -12.26
CA HIS A 21 -33.59 3.30 -11.13
C HIS A 21 -32.46 4.17 -10.60
N ALA A 22 -32.57 4.61 -9.35
CA ALA A 22 -31.46 5.25 -8.68
C ALA A 22 -30.26 4.29 -8.69
N ASP A 23 -29.07 4.82 -8.98
CA ASP A 23 -27.85 4.03 -8.94
C ASP A 23 -27.67 3.42 -7.54
N ASP A 24 -27.32 2.14 -7.47
CA ASP A 24 -26.94 1.52 -6.20
C ASP A 24 -25.59 2.09 -5.75
N VAL A 25 -25.59 2.78 -4.62
CA VAL A 25 -24.35 3.28 -4.04
C VAL A 25 -23.66 2.15 -3.27
N VAL A 26 -22.44 1.82 -3.70
CA VAL A 26 -21.61 0.78 -3.07
C VAL A 26 -20.35 1.40 -2.51
N ARG A 27 -20.06 1.14 -1.22
CA ARG A 27 -18.89 1.70 -0.54
C ARG A 27 -17.72 0.74 -0.58
N ILE A 28 -16.53 1.29 -0.89
CA ILE A 28 -15.22 0.65 -0.71
C ILE A 28 -14.53 1.41 0.41
N GLY A 29 -14.09 0.70 1.46
CA GLY A 29 -13.31 1.29 2.54
C GLY A 29 -11.86 1.57 2.08
N HIS A 30 -11.29 2.67 2.54
CA HIS A 30 -9.86 2.93 2.46
C HIS A 30 -9.34 3.33 3.83
N VAL A 31 -8.24 2.72 4.28
CA VAL A 31 -7.66 3.04 5.58
C VAL A 31 -6.15 3.20 5.48
N ALA A 32 -5.68 4.34 5.96
CA ALA A 32 -4.26 4.70 6.06
C ALA A 32 -4.09 5.80 7.10
N PRO A 33 -2.87 6.11 7.56
CA PRO A 33 -2.63 7.29 8.38
C PRO A 33 -2.82 8.55 7.53
N LEU A 34 -3.94 9.24 7.69
CA LEU A 34 -4.26 10.48 6.97
C LEU A 34 -3.83 11.73 7.77
N THR A 35 -3.43 11.53 9.03
CA THR A 35 -2.87 12.56 9.93
C THR A 35 -1.51 12.14 10.48
N GLY A 36 -0.79 13.08 11.12
CA GLY A 36 0.52 12.83 11.72
C GLY A 36 1.67 12.74 10.71
N GLY A 37 2.78 12.18 11.14
CA GLY A 37 4.05 12.16 10.37
C GLY A 37 4.00 11.33 9.08
N MET A 38 3.06 10.41 8.94
CA MET A 38 2.89 9.55 7.76
C MET A 38 1.73 10.00 6.85
N ALA A 39 1.12 11.17 7.12
CA ALA A 39 -0.06 11.63 6.37
C ALA A 39 0.18 11.73 4.85
N HIS A 40 1.38 12.07 4.43
CA HIS A 40 1.75 12.14 3.01
C HIS A 40 1.69 10.77 2.32
N LEU A 41 2.07 9.68 3.01
CA LEU A 41 1.96 8.31 2.51
C LEU A 41 0.51 7.83 2.47
N GLY A 42 -0.25 8.12 3.54
CA GLY A 42 -1.67 7.80 3.58
C GLY A 42 -2.47 8.54 2.51
N LYS A 43 -2.16 9.83 2.29
CA LYS A 43 -2.82 10.62 1.25
C LYS A 43 -2.46 10.16 -0.16
N ASP A 44 -1.22 9.78 -0.40
CA ASP A 44 -0.78 9.16 -1.66
C ASP A 44 -1.61 7.89 -1.95
N SER A 45 -1.73 7.01 -0.95
CA SER A 45 -2.55 5.80 -1.02
C SER A 45 -4.03 6.11 -1.30
N GLU A 46 -4.63 7.04 -0.55
CA GLU A 46 -6.02 7.48 -0.76
C GLU A 46 -6.25 8.02 -2.16
N ASN A 47 -5.33 8.84 -2.66
CA ASN A 47 -5.43 9.42 -4.00
C ASN A 47 -5.42 8.33 -5.09
N GLY A 48 -4.61 7.28 -4.94
CA GLY A 48 -4.63 6.13 -5.85
C GLY A 48 -6.00 5.44 -5.87
N ALA A 49 -6.57 5.18 -4.70
CA ALA A 49 -7.90 4.57 -4.58
C ALA A 49 -9.01 5.47 -5.16
N ARG A 50 -8.97 6.78 -4.90
CA ARG A 50 -9.94 7.74 -5.45
C ARG A 50 -9.86 7.82 -6.97
N LEU A 51 -8.66 7.84 -7.55
CA LEU A 51 -8.48 7.87 -8.99
C LEU A 51 -9.12 6.64 -9.66
N ALA A 52 -8.94 5.45 -9.08
CA ALA A 52 -9.59 4.24 -9.57
C ALA A 52 -11.12 4.33 -9.53
N ILE A 53 -11.67 4.80 -8.41
CA ILE A 53 -13.13 4.97 -8.25
C ILE A 53 -13.68 5.98 -9.24
N ASP A 54 -13.03 7.13 -9.40
CA ASP A 54 -13.45 8.18 -10.35
C ASP A 54 -13.51 7.61 -11.78
N GLU A 55 -12.49 6.86 -12.22
CA GLU A 55 -12.44 6.26 -13.55
C GLU A 55 -13.48 5.15 -13.74
N ILE A 56 -13.70 4.30 -12.73
CA ILE A 56 -14.71 3.24 -12.78
C ILE A 56 -16.12 3.85 -12.88
N ASN A 57 -16.42 4.86 -12.08
CA ASN A 57 -17.70 5.56 -12.12
C ASN A 57 -17.92 6.25 -13.48
N ALA A 58 -16.89 6.90 -14.02
CA ALA A 58 -16.96 7.53 -15.34
C ALA A 58 -17.21 6.52 -16.48
N SER A 59 -16.70 5.29 -16.35
CA SER A 59 -16.92 4.23 -17.34
C SER A 59 -18.31 3.57 -17.26
N GLY A 60 -19.04 3.78 -16.17
CA GLY A 60 -20.37 3.21 -15.94
C GLY A 60 -20.37 1.74 -15.51
N LEU A 61 -20.14 1.50 -14.20
CA LEU A 61 -20.17 0.15 -13.63
C LEU A 61 -21.58 -0.43 -13.58
N THR A 62 -21.75 -1.66 -14.06
CA THR A 62 -23.00 -2.43 -13.95
C THR A 62 -22.72 -3.76 -13.27
N ILE A 63 -23.51 -4.09 -12.23
CA ILE A 63 -23.46 -5.36 -11.50
C ILE A 63 -24.89 -5.91 -11.40
N ALA A 64 -25.08 -7.18 -11.72
CA ALA A 64 -26.38 -7.86 -11.73
C ALA A 64 -27.46 -7.09 -12.53
N GLY A 65 -27.06 -6.45 -13.65
CA GLY A 65 -27.95 -5.67 -14.51
C GLY A 65 -28.35 -4.30 -13.95
N ARG A 66 -27.81 -3.89 -12.81
CA ARG A 66 -28.08 -2.57 -12.19
C ARG A 66 -26.84 -1.69 -12.26
N ARG A 67 -27.06 -0.39 -12.48
CA ARG A 67 -25.98 0.60 -12.42
C ARG A 67 -25.53 0.76 -10.98
N VAL A 68 -24.20 0.79 -10.80
CA VAL A 68 -23.53 0.94 -9.50
C VAL A 68 -22.64 2.16 -9.51
N THR A 69 -22.79 3.01 -8.50
CA THR A 69 -21.87 4.12 -8.24
C THR A 69 -21.02 3.79 -7.02
N LEU A 70 -19.70 3.76 -7.20
CA LEU A 70 -18.75 3.50 -6.11
C LEU A 70 -18.51 4.77 -5.30
N GLN A 71 -18.42 4.63 -3.99
CA GLN A 71 -18.05 5.68 -3.06
C GLN A 71 -16.88 5.21 -2.19
N LEU A 72 -15.83 6.04 -2.08
CA LEU A 72 -14.72 5.76 -1.16
C LEU A 72 -15.08 6.23 0.25
N ASP A 73 -15.09 5.31 1.19
CA ASP A 73 -15.15 5.59 2.63
C ASP A 73 -13.71 5.59 3.17
N ALA A 74 -13.08 6.77 3.16
CA ALA A 74 -11.71 6.95 3.60
C ALA A 74 -11.66 7.25 5.10
N GLN A 75 -10.93 6.44 5.85
CA GLN A 75 -10.79 6.52 7.29
C GLN A 75 -9.31 6.69 7.67
N ASP A 76 -9.07 7.47 8.72
CA ASP A 76 -7.74 7.71 9.31
C ASP A 76 -7.51 6.77 10.49
N ASP A 77 -6.52 5.90 10.40
CA ASP A 77 -6.07 5.08 11.52
C ASP A 77 -4.89 5.70 12.29
N ALA A 78 -4.40 6.86 11.84
CA ALA A 78 -3.25 7.58 12.41
C ALA A 78 -1.98 6.72 12.57
N GLY A 79 -1.91 5.54 11.93
CA GLY A 79 -0.88 4.52 12.14
C GLY A 79 -0.94 3.85 13.52
N ASP A 80 -2.03 4.02 14.26
CA ASP A 80 -2.21 3.48 15.60
C ASP A 80 -3.04 2.18 15.57
N PRO A 81 -2.54 1.07 16.14
CA PRO A 81 -3.24 -0.22 16.12
C PRO A 81 -4.61 -0.24 16.77
N ARG A 82 -4.85 0.60 17.81
CA ARG A 82 -6.15 0.68 18.51
C ARG A 82 -7.14 1.43 17.65
N THR A 83 -6.76 2.57 17.12
CA THR A 83 -7.57 3.35 16.18
C THR A 83 -7.91 2.50 14.95
N ALA A 84 -6.96 1.73 14.43
CA ALA A 84 -7.18 0.83 13.31
C ALA A 84 -8.30 -0.20 13.56
N THR A 85 -8.36 -0.79 14.76
CA THR A 85 -9.45 -1.72 15.11
C THR A 85 -10.80 -1.03 15.19
N GLN A 86 -10.87 0.20 15.72
CA GLN A 86 -12.11 0.99 15.76
C GLN A 86 -12.61 1.35 14.36
N VAL A 87 -11.70 1.78 13.51
CA VAL A 87 -11.98 2.10 12.10
C VAL A 87 -12.43 0.85 11.35
N ALA A 88 -11.77 -0.29 11.56
CA ALA A 88 -12.16 -1.56 10.94
C ALA A 88 -13.58 -1.98 11.33
N GLN A 89 -13.95 -1.83 12.63
CA GLN A 89 -15.31 -2.11 13.08
C GLN A 89 -16.32 -1.18 12.42
N LYS A 90 -16.03 0.13 12.35
CA LYS A 90 -16.89 1.09 11.64
C LYS A 90 -17.14 0.69 10.19
N LEU A 91 -16.10 0.35 9.43
CA LEU A 91 -16.24 -0.05 8.03
C LEU A 91 -17.02 -1.37 7.86
N ALA A 92 -16.86 -2.30 8.81
CA ALA A 92 -17.63 -3.54 8.84
C ALA A 92 -19.13 -3.26 9.10
N ASP A 93 -19.44 -2.37 10.05
CA ASP A 93 -20.82 -1.96 10.39
C ASP A 93 -21.47 -1.18 9.22
N ASP A 94 -20.68 -0.38 8.50
CA ASP A 94 -21.10 0.37 7.30
C ASP A 94 -21.25 -0.54 6.05
N LYS A 95 -20.96 -1.85 6.20
CA LYS A 95 -21.11 -2.89 5.17
C LYS A 95 -20.40 -2.55 3.87
N VAL A 96 -19.14 -2.08 3.96
CA VAL A 96 -18.32 -1.87 2.79
C VAL A 96 -18.11 -3.18 2.04
N VAL A 97 -18.04 -3.14 0.70
CA VAL A 97 -17.89 -4.34 -0.12
C VAL A 97 -16.50 -4.96 -0.03
N GLY A 98 -15.52 -4.15 0.32
CA GLY A 98 -14.12 -4.51 0.52
C GLY A 98 -13.34 -3.32 1.02
N VAL A 99 -12.13 -3.56 1.52
CA VAL A 99 -11.25 -2.54 2.09
C VAL A 99 -9.89 -2.55 1.40
N VAL A 100 -9.45 -1.38 0.95
CA VAL A 100 -8.06 -1.09 0.55
C VAL A 100 -7.34 -0.51 1.77
N GLY A 101 -6.46 -1.26 2.35
CA GLY A 101 -5.82 -0.90 3.62
C GLY A 101 -5.62 -2.10 4.54
N HIS A 102 -5.13 -1.90 5.72
CA HIS A 102 -4.50 -0.69 6.22
C HIS A 102 -3.11 -0.52 5.62
N LEU A 103 -2.51 0.66 5.78
CA LEU A 103 -1.19 0.88 5.20
C LEU A 103 -0.09 0.17 6.00
N ASN A 104 -0.02 0.39 7.31
CA ASN A 104 1.03 -0.16 8.15
C ASN A 104 0.75 -1.62 8.53
N SER A 105 1.79 -2.45 8.66
CA SER A 105 1.66 -3.83 9.14
C SER A 105 1.06 -3.87 10.56
N GLY A 106 1.48 -2.94 11.44
CA GLY A 106 0.99 -2.84 12.81
C GLY A 106 -0.50 -2.49 12.94
N THR A 107 -1.10 -1.90 11.90
CA THR A 107 -2.54 -1.59 11.83
C THR A 107 -3.30 -2.67 11.04
N SER A 108 -2.71 -3.19 9.96
CA SER A 108 -3.32 -4.24 9.11
C SER A 108 -3.56 -5.55 9.86
N ILE A 109 -2.58 -6.00 10.67
CA ILE A 109 -2.65 -7.27 11.39
C ILE A 109 -3.82 -7.30 12.40
N PRO A 110 -3.99 -6.37 13.34
CA PRO A 110 -5.12 -6.40 14.25
C PRO A 110 -6.47 -6.14 13.56
N ALA A 111 -6.53 -5.24 12.57
CA ALA A 111 -7.75 -4.94 11.82
C ALA A 111 -8.27 -6.15 11.02
N SER A 112 -7.37 -7.00 10.51
CA SER A 112 -7.74 -8.16 9.69
C SER A 112 -8.64 -9.15 10.41
N ARG A 113 -8.56 -9.25 11.74
CA ARG A 113 -9.45 -10.10 12.54
C ARG A 113 -10.90 -9.62 12.45
N ILE A 114 -11.12 -8.31 12.51
CA ILE A 114 -12.45 -7.70 12.41
C ILE A 114 -13.06 -7.92 11.04
N TYR A 115 -12.28 -7.69 9.98
CA TYR A 115 -12.73 -7.96 8.60
C TYR A 115 -12.98 -9.46 8.35
N LYS A 116 -12.20 -10.35 8.98
CA LYS A 116 -12.44 -11.79 8.94
C LYS A 116 -13.79 -12.15 9.57
N GLU A 117 -14.10 -11.58 10.72
CA GLU A 117 -15.39 -11.83 11.42
C GLU A 117 -16.58 -11.27 10.63
N ALA A 118 -16.39 -10.13 9.96
CA ALA A 118 -17.40 -9.50 9.11
C ALA A 118 -17.53 -10.12 7.71
N GLY A 119 -16.60 -11.01 7.29
CA GLY A 119 -16.58 -11.58 5.94
C GLY A 119 -16.25 -10.56 4.85
N VAL A 120 -15.52 -9.50 5.18
CA VAL A 120 -15.13 -8.41 4.27
C VAL A 120 -13.69 -8.64 3.79
N VAL A 121 -13.47 -8.57 2.47
CA VAL A 121 -12.12 -8.66 1.90
C VAL A 121 -11.29 -7.42 2.28
N GLN A 122 -10.06 -7.66 2.73
CA GLN A 122 -9.06 -6.64 3.01
C GLN A 122 -7.86 -6.83 2.07
N ILE A 123 -7.56 -5.82 1.24
CA ILE A 123 -6.39 -5.81 0.37
C ILE A 123 -5.44 -4.73 0.87
N SER A 124 -4.31 -5.12 1.46
CA SER A 124 -3.28 -4.15 1.82
C SER A 124 -2.41 -3.80 0.63
N GLN A 125 -2.24 -2.50 0.40
CA GLN A 125 -1.39 -1.92 -0.62
C GLN A 125 0.04 -1.66 -0.14
N ALA A 126 0.34 -1.96 1.15
CA ALA A 126 1.61 -1.57 1.75
C ALA A 126 2.10 -2.51 2.87
N ALA A 127 1.23 -3.22 3.60
CA ALA A 127 1.67 -4.06 4.71
C ALA A 127 2.50 -5.25 4.23
N THR A 128 3.79 -5.24 4.53
CA THR A 128 4.77 -6.21 4.07
C THR A 128 5.07 -7.32 5.07
N ASN A 129 4.74 -7.14 6.36
CA ASN A 129 4.99 -8.15 7.39
C ASN A 129 4.26 -9.48 7.06
N PRO A 130 4.98 -10.63 7.00
CA PRO A 130 4.37 -11.93 6.71
C PRO A 130 3.23 -12.31 7.68
N GLY A 131 3.28 -11.85 8.92
CA GLY A 131 2.25 -12.11 9.93
C GLY A 131 0.85 -11.65 9.53
N TYR A 132 0.71 -10.75 8.55
CA TYR A 132 -0.59 -10.29 8.06
C TYR A 132 -1.40 -11.41 7.39
N THR A 133 -0.78 -12.18 6.50
CA THR A 133 -1.43 -13.29 5.76
C THR A 133 -1.26 -14.64 6.42
N GLN A 134 -0.28 -14.80 7.32
CA GLN A 134 -0.01 -16.08 8.02
C GLN A 134 -0.98 -16.37 9.16
N GLN A 135 -1.95 -15.50 9.44
CA GLN A 135 -3.02 -15.76 10.42
C GLN A 135 -4.04 -16.81 9.93
N GLY A 136 -3.99 -17.19 8.65
CA GLY A 136 -4.90 -18.19 8.07
C GLY A 136 -6.29 -17.63 7.75
N PHE A 137 -6.44 -16.31 7.60
CA PHE A 137 -7.71 -15.68 7.24
C PHE A 137 -7.89 -15.63 5.72
N SER A 138 -9.00 -16.13 5.22
CA SER A 138 -9.35 -16.06 3.79
C SER A 138 -9.71 -14.66 3.30
N THR A 139 -9.79 -13.70 4.19
CA THR A 139 -10.13 -12.30 3.89
C THR A 139 -8.92 -11.41 3.63
N THR A 140 -7.69 -11.86 3.93
CA THR A 140 -6.47 -11.05 3.85
C THR A 140 -5.75 -11.24 2.53
N TYR A 141 -5.50 -10.13 1.83
CA TYR A 141 -4.75 -10.08 0.57
C TYR A 141 -3.77 -8.92 0.59
N ARG A 142 -2.67 -9.01 -0.17
CA ARG A 142 -1.75 -7.88 -0.40
C ARG A 142 -1.33 -7.80 -1.86
N VAL A 143 -1.10 -6.59 -2.34
CA VAL A 143 -0.61 -6.31 -3.70
C VAL A 143 0.84 -5.82 -3.71
N VAL A 144 1.58 -6.14 -2.65
CA VAL A 144 3.02 -5.88 -2.48
C VAL A 144 3.74 -7.16 -2.07
N ALA A 145 5.05 -7.19 -2.27
CA ALA A 145 5.89 -8.28 -1.78
C ALA A 145 5.99 -8.25 -0.24
N THR A 146 6.45 -9.36 0.34
CA THR A 146 6.60 -9.49 1.80
C THR A 146 7.99 -9.08 2.28
N ASP A 147 8.13 -8.80 3.59
CA ASP A 147 9.44 -8.60 4.22
C ASP A 147 10.34 -9.84 4.11
N ALA A 148 9.74 -11.05 4.05
CA ALA A 148 10.48 -12.28 3.81
C ALA A 148 11.15 -12.32 2.42
N GLN A 149 10.73 -11.47 1.50
CA GLN A 149 11.32 -11.26 0.17
C GLN A 149 12.17 -9.98 0.14
N GLN A 150 11.70 -8.92 0.79
CA GLN A 150 12.35 -7.60 0.81
C GLN A 150 13.67 -7.63 1.59
N GLY A 151 13.69 -8.24 2.79
CA GLY A 151 14.91 -8.39 3.60
C GLY A 151 16.05 -9.08 2.85
N PRO A 152 15.85 -10.25 2.24
CA PRO A 152 16.85 -10.90 1.39
C PRO A 152 17.30 -10.07 0.19
N ALA A 153 16.40 -9.34 -0.47
CA ALA A 153 16.76 -8.48 -1.59
C ALA A 153 17.71 -7.34 -1.15
N ILE A 154 17.40 -6.67 -0.04
CA ILE A 154 18.26 -5.62 0.55
C ILE A 154 19.62 -6.21 0.95
N ALA A 155 19.65 -7.35 1.64
CA ALA A 155 20.89 -7.98 2.10
C ALA A 155 21.77 -8.44 0.93
N SER A 156 21.16 -9.03 -0.11
CA SER A 156 21.88 -9.44 -1.32
C SER A 156 22.46 -8.23 -2.06
N TYR A 157 21.71 -7.15 -2.20
CA TYR A 157 22.18 -5.92 -2.81
C TYR A 157 23.34 -5.31 -2.00
N ALA A 158 23.21 -5.22 -0.68
CA ALA A 158 24.25 -4.72 0.21
C ALA A 158 25.56 -5.53 0.08
N ALA A 159 25.48 -6.87 0.07
CA ALA A 159 26.64 -7.73 -0.05
C ALA A 159 27.30 -7.64 -1.44
N ARG A 160 26.53 -7.72 -2.53
CA ARG A 160 27.04 -7.90 -3.88
C ARG A 160 27.35 -6.58 -4.58
N ALA A 161 26.42 -5.61 -4.48
CA ALA A 161 26.56 -4.34 -5.19
C ALA A 161 27.32 -3.28 -4.40
N MET A 162 27.20 -3.32 -3.05
CA MET A 162 27.83 -2.33 -2.18
C MET A 162 29.08 -2.86 -1.47
N GLY A 163 29.32 -4.18 -1.47
CA GLY A 163 30.48 -4.79 -0.81
C GLY A 163 30.42 -4.76 0.71
N VAL A 164 29.25 -4.55 1.32
CA VAL A 164 29.04 -4.49 2.77
C VAL A 164 29.46 -5.81 3.42
N LYS A 165 30.26 -5.73 4.48
CA LYS A 165 30.74 -6.87 5.30
C LYS A 165 30.23 -6.82 6.72
N THR A 166 29.92 -5.61 7.22
CA THR A 166 29.46 -5.38 8.58
C THR A 166 28.26 -4.46 8.58
N VAL A 167 27.28 -4.72 9.46
CA VAL A 167 26.08 -3.93 9.58
C VAL A 167 25.65 -3.79 11.04
N ALA A 168 25.21 -2.61 11.44
CA ALA A 168 24.38 -2.40 12.62
C ALA A 168 22.91 -2.35 12.20
N ILE A 169 22.01 -2.82 13.04
CA ILE A 169 20.57 -2.85 12.75
C ILE A 169 19.82 -2.05 13.81
N VAL A 170 18.91 -1.18 13.37
CA VAL A 170 18.00 -0.42 14.24
C VAL A 170 16.59 -0.55 13.69
N ASP A 171 15.60 -0.80 14.55
CA ASP A 171 14.19 -0.77 14.17
C ASP A 171 13.39 0.20 15.06
N ASP A 172 12.19 0.57 14.59
CA ASP A 172 11.28 1.50 15.27
C ASP A 172 10.32 0.81 16.24
N ALA A 173 10.56 -0.44 16.58
CA ALA A 173 9.74 -1.28 17.45
C ALA A 173 8.28 -1.49 16.96
N THR A 174 7.94 -1.09 15.72
CA THR A 174 6.66 -1.44 15.09
C THR A 174 6.68 -2.85 14.52
N ALA A 175 5.52 -3.43 14.26
CA ALA A 175 5.43 -4.74 13.62
C ALA A 175 6.09 -4.75 12.22
N TYR A 176 6.05 -3.62 11.49
CA TYR A 176 6.75 -3.46 10.22
C TYR A 176 8.27 -3.40 10.43
N GLY A 177 8.74 -2.43 11.24
CA GLY A 177 10.17 -2.21 11.40
C GLY A 177 10.90 -3.42 11.96
N GLN A 178 10.33 -4.09 12.98
CA GLN A 178 10.87 -5.34 13.54
C GLN A 178 10.87 -6.46 12.49
N GLY A 179 9.75 -6.68 11.78
CA GLY A 179 9.63 -7.76 10.80
C GLY A 179 10.64 -7.64 9.66
N LEU A 180 10.80 -6.44 9.11
CA LEU A 180 11.80 -6.16 8.07
C LEU A 180 13.22 -6.34 8.61
N ALA A 181 13.52 -5.82 9.80
CA ALA A 181 14.84 -5.93 10.43
C ALA A 181 15.21 -7.39 10.75
N ASP A 182 14.26 -8.22 11.20
CA ASP A 182 14.44 -9.66 11.43
C ASP A 182 14.75 -10.40 10.12
N SER A 183 13.97 -10.11 9.09
CA SER A 183 14.14 -10.71 7.78
C SER A 183 15.49 -10.36 7.15
N PHE A 184 15.86 -9.08 7.24
CA PHE A 184 17.16 -8.60 6.80
C PHE A 184 18.30 -9.23 7.60
N ALA A 185 18.24 -9.27 8.93
CA ALA A 185 19.30 -9.83 9.78
C ALA A 185 19.60 -11.29 9.41
N LYS A 186 18.56 -12.10 9.26
CA LYS A 186 18.68 -13.50 8.83
C LYS A 186 19.35 -13.61 7.45
N ALA A 187 18.94 -12.80 6.50
CA ALA A 187 19.49 -12.81 5.15
C ALA A 187 20.91 -12.25 5.08
N ALA A 188 21.22 -11.23 5.86
CA ALA A 188 22.56 -10.64 5.97
C ALA A 188 23.58 -11.69 6.46
N GLN A 189 23.24 -12.43 7.51
CA GLN A 189 24.09 -13.53 8.01
C GLN A 189 24.30 -14.61 6.93
N ALA A 190 23.23 -14.99 6.23
CA ALA A 190 23.34 -15.98 5.13
C ALA A 190 24.18 -15.46 3.96
N ALA A 191 24.22 -14.14 3.72
CA ALA A 191 25.05 -13.47 2.71
C ALA A 191 26.50 -13.19 3.18
N GLY A 192 26.88 -13.62 4.39
CA GLY A 192 28.21 -13.40 4.95
C GLY A 192 28.44 -11.98 5.52
N ILE A 193 27.38 -11.21 5.73
CA ILE A 193 27.45 -9.91 6.39
C ILE A 193 27.38 -10.14 7.92
N LYS A 194 28.36 -9.64 8.64
CA LYS A 194 28.40 -9.71 10.11
C LYS A 194 27.49 -8.63 10.70
N VAL A 195 26.49 -9.02 11.47
CA VAL A 195 25.68 -8.10 12.29
C VAL A 195 26.47 -7.76 13.56
N LEU A 196 26.83 -6.49 13.72
CA LEU A 196 27.61 -5.99 14.86
C LEU A 196 26.73 -5.73 16.08
N SER A 197 25.58 -5.09 15.85
CA SER A 197 24.60 -4.78 16.89
C SER A 197 23.18 -4.78 16.35
N ARG A 198 22.23 -4.94 17.28
CA ARG A 198 20.81 -4.79 17.03
C ARG A 198 20.18 -3.96 18.14
N ASP A 199 19.48 -2.92 17.75
CA ASP A 199 18.87 -1.95 18.64
C ASP A 199 17.45 -1.64 18.20
N ALA A 200 16.65 -1.11 19.12
CA ALA A 200 15.33 -0.59 18.85
C ALA A 200 15.23 0.87 19.30
N THR A 201 14.43 1.63 18.54
CA THR A 201 13.95 2.95 18.92
C THR A 201 12.42 2.91 19.02
N ASN A 202 11.72 3.95 18.64
CA ASN A 202 10.26 3.93 18.50
C ASN A 202 9.82 4.81 17.32
N ASP A 203 8.60 4.61 16.88
CA ASP A 203 7.97 5.28 15.73
C ASP A 203 7.72 6.79 15.92
N LYS A 204 7.96 7.32 17.12
CA LYS A 204 7.82 8.75 17.48
C LYS A 204 9.14 9.38 17.89
N ALA A 205 10.25 8.63 17.78
CA ALA A 205 11.56 9.10 18.16
C ALA A 205 12.01 10.28 17.28
N VAL A 206 12.59 11.29 17.92
CA VAL A 206 13.12 12.50 17.25
C VAL A 206 14.62 12.68 17.49
N ASP A 207 15.18 11.98 18.47
CA ASP A 207 16.61 12.03 18.83
C ASP A 207 17.21 10.63 18.82
N PHE A 208 18.18 10.44 17.95
CA PHE A 208 18.88 9.17 17.72
C PHE A 208 20.36 9.24 18.10
N ARG A 209 20.83 10.37 18.64
CA ARG A 209 22.27 10.63 18.86
C ARG A 209 22.93 9.59 19.76
N ALA A 210 22.26 9.13 20.81
CA ALA A 210 22.83 8.13 21.72
C ALA A 210 23.09 6.79 21.00
N ILE A 211 22.10 6.29 20.29
CA ILE A 211 22.18 5.04 19.49
C ILE A 211 23.22 5.17 18.38
N LEU A 212 23.19 6.29 17.64
CA LEU A 212 24.10 6.55 16.53
C LEU A 212 25.56 6.74 16.97
N THR A 213 25.79 7.34 18.14
CA THR A 213 27.13 7.47 18.70
C THR A 213 27.75 6.11 19.03
N ARG A 214 26.95 5.19 19.57
CA ARG A 214 27.42 3.83 19.85
C ARG A 214 27.70 3.08 18.55
N ILE A 215 26.78 3.11 17.59
CA ILE A 215 26.97 2.49 16.27
C ILE A 215 28.20 3.05 15.55
N LYS A 216 28.45 4.36 15.65
CA LYS A 216 29.64 4.96 15.08
C LYS A 216 30.92 4.36 15.68
N GLY A 217 30.91 4.05 16.99
CA GLY A 217 32.06 3.36 17.66
C GLY A 217 32.29 1.95 17.14
N GLU A 218 31.28 1.27 16.65
CA GLU A 218 31.37 -0.06 16.04
C GLU A 218 31.89 0.01 14.58
N ASN A 219 31.81 1.18 13.95
CA ASN A 219 32.25 1.46 12.56
C ASN A 219 31.73 0.47 11.52
N PRO A 220 30.41 0.26 11.42
CA PRO A 220 29.82 -0.64 10.42
C PRO A 220 29.96 -0.07 9.01
N ASP A 221 29.99 -0.95 8.00
CA ASP A 221 29.96 -0.56 6.58
C ASP A 221 28.60 0.02 6.18
N ALA A 222 27.51 -0.40 6.85
CA ALA A 222 26.16 0.13 6.66
C ALA A 222 25.35 0.02 7.95
N VAL A 223 24.26 0.78 8.02
CA VAL A 223 23.24 0.63 9.07
C VAL A 223 21.89 0.29 8.41
N MET A 224 21.27 -0.80 8.82
CA MET A 224 19.89 -1.12 8.44
C MET A 224 18.94 -0.41 9.39
N TYR A 225 18.01 0.36 8.85
CA TYR A 225 16.95 1.02 9.60
C TYR A 225 15.58 0.44 9.18
N GLY A 226 14.90 -0.23 10.09
CA GLY A 226 13.54 -0.73 9.93
C GLY A 226 12.54 0.25 10.52
N GLY A 227 11.81 0.98 9.68
CA GLY A 227 10.82 1.98 10.10
C GLY A 227 10.34 2.85 8.95
N MET A 228 9.63 3.92 9.30
CA MET A 228 9.03 4.85 8.35
C MET A 228 9.92 6.08 8.12
N ASP A 229 9.67 6.81 7.04
CA ASP A 229 10.44 8.00 6.66
C ASP A 229 10.37 9.15 7.67
N ALA A 230 9.23 9.28 8.38
CA ALA A 230 9.05 10.28 9.43
C ALA A 230 10.14 10.21 10.52
N THR A 231 10.66 9.02 10.79
CA THR A 231 11.77 8.78 11.72
C THR A 231 13.08 8.46 10.99
N GLY A 232 13.04 7.74 9.86
CA GLY A 232 14.20 7.36 9.06
C GLY A 232 14.95 8.54 8.44
N GLY A 233 14.21 9.58 8.01
CA GLY A 233 14.83 10.82 7.51
C GLY A 233 15.65 11.55 8.59
N PRO A 234 15.08 11.90 9.74
CA PRO A 234 15.80 12.45 10.88
C PRO A 234 16.94 11.56 11.39
N PHE A 235 16.73 10.23 11.44
CA PHE A 235 17.77 9.25 11.77
C PHE A 235 18.99 9.39 10.85
N THR A 236 18.77 9.39 9.53
CA THR A 236 19.81 9.50 8.51
C THR A 236 20.54 10.86 8.61
N ARG A 237 19.78 11.94 8.81
CA ARG A 237 20.37 13.28 8.99
C ARG A 237 21.30 13.34 10.21
N GLN A 238 20.86 12.77 11.35
CA GLN A 238 21.67 12.74 12.57
C GLN A 238 22.88 11.83 12.44
N ALA A 239 22.76 10.69 11.73
CA ALA A 239 23.88 9.81 11.42
C ALA A 239 24.99 10.56 10.67
N ARG A 240 24.63 11.31 9.63
CA ARG A 240 25.59 12.13 8.87
C ARG A 240 26.21 13.24 9.75
N GLN A 241 25.40 13.94 10.56
CA GLN A 241 25.88 15.00 11.45
C GLN A 241 26.90 14.48 12.46
N LEU A 242 26.73 13.25 12.93
CA LEU A 242 27.69 12.58 13.83
C LEU A 242 28.91 12.03 13.08
N GLY A 243 28.95 12.11 11.76
CA GLY A 243 30.05 11.59 10.94
C GLY A 243 30.08 10.08 10.81
N LEU A 244 28.92 9.42 10.89
CA LEU A 244 28.78 8.02 10.50
C LEU A 244 28.94 7.91 8.99
N ARG A 245 29.83 7.01 8.51
CA ARG A 245 30.22 6.92 7.09
C ARG A 245 29.42 5.88 6.31
N GLY A 246 28.84 4.89 7.00
CA GLY A 246 28.07 3.83 6.39
C GLY A 246 26.78 4.34 5.74
N LYS A 247 26.35 3.70 4.65
CA LYS A 247 25.04 3.94 4.06
C LYS A 247 23.92 3.48 4.99
N ILE A 248 22.76 4.12 4.90
CA ILE A 248 21.55 3.70 5.58
C ILE A 248 20.73 2.83 4.63
N LEU A 249 20.63 1.55 4.94
CA LEU A 249 19.78 0.59 4.24
C LEU A 249 18.38 0.64 4.84
N SER A 250 17.32 0.59 4.04
CA SER A 250 15.95 0.55 4.55
C SER A 250 14.98 -0.09 3.57
N GLY A 251 13.73 -0.28 4.02
CA GLY A 251 12.62 -0.76 3.21
C GLY A 251 11.78 0.36 2.62
N ASP A 252 10.60 -0.04 2.15
CA ASP A 252 9.63 0.82 1.47
C ASP A 252 9.09 1.96 2.33
N GLY A 253 9.01 1.78 3.65
CA GLY A 253 8.57 2.81 4.59
C GLY A 253 9.45 4.07 4.60
N VAL A 254 10.73 3.96 4.25
CA VAL A 254 11.66 5.10 4.11
C VAL A 254 11.77 5.55 2.65
N CYS A 255 11.37 4.72 1.70
CA CYS A 255 11.63 4.92 0.26
C CYS A 255 10.68 5.94 -0.40
N SER A 256 10.20 6.93 0.36
CA SER A 256 9.29 7.99 -0.10
C SER A 256 10.02 9.11 -0.85
N THR A 257 9.25 9.96 -1.55
CA THR A 257 9.80 11.20 -2.12
C THR A 257 10.05 12.25 -1.04
N ASP A 258 9.24 12.26 0.02
CA ASP A 258 9.34 13.26 1.09
C ASP A 258 10.52 13.01 2.03
N VAL A 259 11.13 11.81 2.03
CA VAL A 259 12.37 11.57 2.80
C VAL A 259 13.50 12.52 2.39
N ILE A 260 13.49 13.03 1.14
CA ILE A 260 14.45 14.04 0.66
C ILE A 260 14.37 15.30 1.53
N LYS A 261 13.16 15.74 1.88
CA LYS A 261 12.95 16.90 2.77
C LYS A 261 13.33 16.57 4.22
N LEU A 262 12.99 15.37 4.68
CA LEU A 262 13.20 14.94 6.07
C LEU A 262 14.68 14.72 6.39
N ALA A 263 15.43 14.11 5.48
CA ALA A 263 16.87 13.86 5.63
C ALA A 263 17.74 15.02 5.14
N GLY A 264 17.19 15.90 4.27
CA GLY A 264 17.98 16.94 3.60
C GLY A 264 19.09 16.32 2.74
N PRO A 265 20.30 16.93 2.72
CA PRO A 265 21.43 16.40 1.93
C PRO A 265 21.86 14.99 2.33
N ALA A 266 21.46 14.51 3.52
CA ALA A 266 21.76 13.14 3.95
C ALA A 266 20.90 12.08 3.25
N ALA A 267 19.87 12.47 2.49
CA ALA A 267 19.09 11.54 1.68
C ALA A 267 19.97 10.71 0.71
N ASP A 268 21.07 11.28 0.22
CA ASP A 268 22.03 10.59 -0.66
C ASP A 268 22.73 9.41 0.00
N ASP A 269 22.65 9.30 1.34
CA ASP A 269 23.20 8.16 2.09
C ASP A 269 22.21 7.00 2.22
N ILE A 270 20.97 7.19 1.77
CA ILE A 270 19.93 6.15 1.84
C ILE A 270 20.00 5.24 0.61
N VAL A 271 19.96 3.94 0.86
CA VAL A 271 19.61 2.89 -0.11
C VAL A 271 18.39 2.16 0.42
N CYS A 272 17.29 2.23 -0.30
CA CYS A 272 16.03 1.67 0.14
C CYS A 272 15.39 0.76 -0.91
N SER A 273 14.46 -0.07 -0.50
CA SER A 273 13.67 -0.91 -1.40
C SER A 273 12.21 -0.47 -1.44
N VAL A 274 11.55 -0.77 -2.53
CA VAL A 274 10.08 -0.77 -2.64
C VAL A 274 9.64 -2.21 -2.85
N ALA A 275 8.63 -2.63 -2.11
CA ALA A 275 8.08 -3.99 -2.16
C ALA A 275 7.19 -4.21 -3.40
N GLY A 276 7.67 -3.78 -4.56
CA GLY A 276 7.01 -3.85 -5.85
C GLY A 276 7.92 -3.43 -6.99
N MET A 277 7.36 -3.43 -8.20
CA MET A 277 8.02 -2.93 -9.40
C MET A 277 8.22 -1.40 -9.29
N ALA A 278 9.34 -0.88 -9.76
CA ALA A 278 9.54 0.56 -9.92
C ALA A 278 8.49 1.15 -10.89
N LEU A 279 7.94 2.32 -10.58
CA LEU A 279 6.85 2.94 -11.35
C LEU A 279 7.16 3.02 -12.86
N GLU A 280 8.38 3.41 -13.21
CA GLU A 280 8.86 3.51 -14.60
C GLU A 280 9.02 2.14 -15.31
N LYS A 281 8.92 1.05 -14.56
CA LYS A 281 8.96 -0.34 -15.07
C LYS A 281 7.60 -1.03 -15.00
N MET A 282 6.61 -0.42 -14.34
CA MET A 282 5.25 -0.93 -14.31
C MET A 282 4.60 -0.81 -15.70
N PRO A 283 3.86 -1.82 -16.17
CA PRO A 283 3.20 -1.78 -17.49
C PRO A 283 2.30 -0.55 -17.68
N GLY A 284 1.53 -0.16 -16.65
CA GLY A 284 0.66 1.02 -16.67
C GLY A 284 1.28 2.27 -16.05
N GLY A 285 2.55 2.22 -15.61
CA GLY A 285 3.14 3.22 -14.72
C GLY A 285 3.21 4.63 -15.31
N ALA A 286 3.63 4.76 -16.57
CA ALA A 286 3.73 6.08 -17.22
C ALA A 286 2.37 6.76 -17.40
N GLU A 287 1.34 6.03 -17.78
CA GLU A 287 -0.02 6.55 -17.92
C GLU A 287 -0.59 6.91 -16.54
N PHE A 288 -0.42 6.03 -15.55
CA PHE A 288 -0.86 6.28 -14.18
C PHE A 288 -0.21 7.55 -13.61
N ALA A 289 1.11 7.70 -13.76
CA ALA A 289 1.84 8.88 -13.29
C ALA A 289 1.26 10.17 -13.89
N ARG A 290 1.00 10.18 -15.21
CA ARG A 290 0.39 11.32 -15.90
C ARG A 290 -1.02 11.66 -15.38
N LYS A 291 -1.86 10.65 -15.16
CA LYS A 291 -3.21 10.82 -14.62
C LYS A 291 -3.19 11.34 -13.19
N TYR A 292 -2.31 10.78 -12.35
CA TYR A 292 -2.13 11.19 -10.95
C TYR A 292 -1.69 12.66 -10.86
N GLU A 293 -0.64 13.05 -11.60
CA GLU A 293 -0.14 14.41 -11.66
C GLU A 293 -1.21 15.39 -12.12
N ALA A 294 -1.93 15.07 -13.21
CA ALA A 294 -3.00 15.90 -13.74
C ALA A 294 -4.17 16.09 -12.76
N ARG A 295 -4.44 15.09 -11.89
CA ARG A 295 -5.57 15.13 -10.95
C ARG A 295 -5.22 15.81 -9.63
N TYR A 296 -4.00 15.60 -9.12
CA TYR A 296 -3.65 15.97 -7.75
C TYR A 296 -2.58 17.07 -7.65
N HIS A 297 -1.84 17.36 -8.72
CA HIS A 297 -0.79 18.41 -8.78
C HIS A 297 0.22 18.31 -7.64
N GLN A 298 0.55 17.09 -7.21
CA GLN A 298 1.51 16.82 -6.14
C GLN A 298 2.36 15.59 -6.45
N PRO A 299 3.60 15.52 -5.91
CA PRO A 299 4.47 14.38 -6.11
C PRO A 299 3.82 13.10 -5.57
N MET A 300 3.89 12.03 -6.37
CA MET A 300 3.54 10.68 -5.92
C MET A 300 4.61 10.18 -4.95
N GLN A 301 4.19 9.46 -3.91
CA GLN A 301 5.12 8.88 -2.94
C GLN A 301 5.49 7.44 -3.31
N VAL A 302 4.71 6.44 -2.86
CA VAL A 302 5.03 5.02 -3.05
C VAL A 302 3.79 4.20 -3.40
N TYR A 303 2.66 4.44 -2.70
CA TYR A 303 1.58 3.45 -2.60
C TYR A 303 0.38 3.69 -3.52
N ALA A 304 0.32 4.85 -4.18
CA ALA A 304 -0.82 5.19 -5.05
C ALA A 304 -1.12 4.15 -6.14
N PRO A 305 -0.14 3.61 -6.91
CA PRO A 305 -0.43 2.64 -7.96
C PRO A 305 -0.94 1.31 -7.40
N PHE A 306 -0.47 0.90 -6.22
CA PHE A 306 -0.92 -0.32 -5.54
C PHE A 306 -2.35 -0.18 -5.01
N SER A 307 -2.69 1.00 -4.46
CA SER A 307 -4.07 1.31 -4.02
C SER A 307 -5.05 1.36 -5.18
N TYR A 308 -4.63 1.92 -6.30
CA TYR A 308 -5.41 1.96 -7.53
C TYR A 308 -5.77 0.55 -7.99
N ASP A 309 -4.78 -0.34 -8.13
CA ASP A 309 -5.03 -1.72 -8.56
C ASP A 309 -5.81 -2.52 -7.51
N ALA A 310 -5.63 -2.27 -6.21
CA ALA A 310 -6.42 -2.92 -5.16
C ALA A 310 -7.92 -2.63 -5.31
N VAL A 311 -8.32 -1.39 -5.63
CA VAL A 311 -9.71 -1.04 -5.97
C VAL A 311 -10.18 -1.79 -7.21
N GLN A 312 -9.37 -1.80 -8.28
CA GLN A 312 -9.70 -2.50 -9.52
C GLN A 312 -9.91 -4.01 -9.29
N ILE A 313 -9.11 -4.62 -8.42
CA ILE A 313 -9.22 -6.04 -8.04
C ILE A 313 -10.53 -6.31 -7.30
N ILE A 314 -10.93 -5.46 -6.32
CA ILE A 314 -12.22 -5.58 -5.63
C ILE A 314 -13.36 -5.51 -6.66
N VAL A 315 -13.33 -4.54 -7.58
CA VAL A 315 -14.38 -4.38 -8.60
C VAL A 315 -14.38 -5.55 -9.59
N ALA A 316 -13.21 -6.08 -9.96
CA ALA A 316 -13.12 -7.29 -10.76
C ALA A 316 -13.75 -8.50 -10.06
N ALA A 317 -13.57 -8.62 -8.73
CA ALA A 317 -14.23 -9.66 -7.92
C ALA A 317 -15.76 -9.44 -7.86
N MET A 318 -16.24 -8.19 -7.73
CA MET A 318 -17.68 -7.87 -7.82
C MET A 318 -18.27 -8.29 -9.17
N LYS A 319 -17.57 -8.02 -10.27
CA LYS A 319 -17.99 -8.43 -11.62
C LYS A 319 -18.03 -9.95 -11.76
N ARG A 320 -17.02 -10.68 -11.28
CA ARG A 320 -17.00 -12.16 -11.29
C ARG A 320 -18.11 -12.76 -10.44
N ALA A 321 -18.35 -12.20 -9.26
CA ALA A 321 -19.44 -12.61 -8.38
C ALA A 321 -20.82 -12.19 -8.91
N ASN A 322 -20.86 -11.27 -9.87
CA ASN A 322 -22.08 -10.57 -10.32
C ASN A 322 -22.90 -10.06 -9.12
N SER A 323 -22.21 -9.47 -8.12
CA SER A 323 -22.81 -9.10 -6.83
C SER A 323 -22.02 -7.98 -6.14
N THR A 324 -22.73 -7.20 -5.34
CA THR A 324 -22.18 -6.22 -4.39
C THR A 324 -22.18 -6.73 -2.94
N ASP A 325 -22.59 -7.98 -2.73
CA ASP A 325 -22.59 -8.63 -1.42
C ASP A 325 -21.13 -8.98 -1.02
N PRO A 326 -20.64 -8.51 0.17
CA PRO A 326 -19.26 -8.71 0.57
C PRO A 326 -18.82 -10.18 0.60
N ALA A 327 -19.70 -11.09 1.07
CA ALA A 327 -19.36 -12.51 1.16
C ALA A 327 -19.20 -13.16 -0.21
N LYS A 328 -20.02 -12.76 -1.20
CA LYS A 328 -19.91 -13.23 -2.59
C LYS A 328 -18.67 -12.66 -3.27
N VAL A 329 -18.34 -11.40 -3.01
CA VAL A 329 -17.11 -10.76 -3.50
C VAL A 329 -15.89 -11.46 -2.93
N LEU A 330 -15.87 -11.72 -1.62
CA LEU A 330 -14.81 -12.49 -0.96
C LEU A 330 -14.63 -13.88 -1.58
N ALA A 331 -15.73 -14.60 -1.84
CA ALA A 331 -15.69 -15.92 -2.47
C ALA A 331 -15.10 -15.89 -3.90
N ALA A 332 -15.15 -14.76 -4.58
CA ALA A 332 -14.58 -14.57 -5.92
C ALA A 332 -13.08 -14.16 -5.90
N MET A 333 -12.51 -13.79 -4.74
CA MET A 333 -11.13 -13.32 -4.64
C MET A 333 -10.06 -14.36 -5.05
N PRO A 334 -10.18 -15.66 -4.69
CA PRO A 334 -9.16 -16.65 -5.07
C PRO A 334 -8.95 -16.80 -6.58
N ALA A 335 -9.95 -16.44 -7.40
CA ALA A 335 -9.88 -16.47 -8.87
C ALA A 335 -9.36 -15.16 -9.47
N THR A 336 -8.66 -14.33 -8.70
CA THR A 336 -8.07 -13.09 -9.20
C THR A 336 -6.99 -13.39 -10.22
N ASP A 337 -7.17 -12.81 -11.40
CA ASP A 337 -6.23 -12.71 -12.51
C ASP A 337 -6.41 -11.30 -13.08
N HIS A 338 -5.59 -10.37 -12.58
CA HIS A 338 -5.72 -8.94 -12.86
C HIS A 338 -4.47 -8.40 -13.53
N HIS A 339 -4.67 -7.69 -14.63
CA HIS A 339 -3.60 -7.03 -15.38
C HIS A 339 -3.80 -5.52 -15.24
N GLY A 340 -3.15 -4.92 -14.27
CA GLY A 340 -3.30 -3.51 -13.89
C GLY A 340 -2.05 -2.68 -14.11
N VAL A 341 -2.01 -1.55 -13.41
CA VAL A 341 -0.88 -0.62 -13.41
C VAL A 341 0.39 -1.28 -12.91
N ILE A 342 0.29 -2.05 -11.80
CA ILE A 342 1.44 -2.72 -11.18
C ILE A 342 1.86 -3.99 -11.94
N GLY A 343 1.08 -4.43 -12.93
CA GLY A 343 1.30 -5.63 -13.72
C GLY A 343 0.30 -6.74 -13.42
N GLU A 344 0.72 -7.98 -13.66
CA GLU A 344 -0.08 -9.17 -13.38
C GLU A 344 -0.18 -9.41 -11.87
N THR A 345 -1.42 -9.56 -11.39
CA THR A 345 -1.72 -9.82 -9.99
C THR A 345 -2.59 -11.06 -9.85
N SER A 346 -2.05 -12.06 -9.18
CA SER A 346 -2.76 -13.24 -8.71
C SER A 346 -2.26 -13.61 -7.31
N PHE A 347 -3.06 -14.36 -6.56
CA PHE A 347 -2.78 -14.61 -5.14
C PHE A 347 -2.47 -16.08 -4.86
N THR A 348 -1.62 -16.31 -3.87
CA THR A 348 -1.45 -17.62 -3.22
C THR A 348 -2.70 -17.94 -2.39
N ALA A 349 -2.78 -19.17 -1.89
CA ALA A 349 -3.86 -19.57 -0.96
C ALA A 349 -3.88 -18.74 0.34
N GLN A 350 -2.74 -18.14 0.71
CA GLN A 350 -2.61 -17.27 1.89
C GLN A 350 -2.98 -15.81 1.61
N GLY A 351 -3.16 -15.41 0.32
CA GLY A 351 -3.46 -14.04 -0.07
C GLY A 351 -2.22 -13.17 -0.38
N ASP A 352 -1.03 -13.76 -0.44
CA ASP A 352 0.19 -13.10 -0.93
C ASP A 352 0.25 -13.12 -2.46
N LEU A 353 1.00 -12.18 -3.06
CA LEU A 353 1.28 -12.21 -4.50
C LEU A 353 1.99 -13.50 -4.91
N ARG A 354 1.57 -14.11 -6.03
CA ARG A 354 2.30 -15.24 -6.65
C ARG A 354 3.59 -14.78 -7.31
N HIS A 355 3.56 -13.63 -7.94
CA HIS A 355 4.68 -13.01 -8.63
C HIS A 355 4.84 -11.58 -8.14
N GLY A 356 6.03 -11.21 -7.82
CA GLY A 356 6.32 -9.89 -7.28
C GLY A 356 7.67 -9.37 -7.77
N ALA A 357 8.03 -8.20 -7.30
CA ALA A 357 9.35 -7.62 -7.53
C ALA A 357 9.76 -6.81 -6.29
N ILE A 358 11.05 -6.66 -6.11
CA ILE A 358 11.64 -5.69 -5.19
C ILE A 358 12.48 -4.73 -6.02
N SER A 359 12.20 -3.44 -5.94
CA SER A 359 12.99 -2.41 -6.61
C SER A 359 13.87 -1.70 -5.61
N MET A 360 15.16 -1.59 -5.90
CA MET A 360 16.15 -0.92 -5.07
C MET A 360 16.36 0.51 -5.56
N PHE A 361 16.41 1.46 -4.63
CA PHE A 361 16.58 2.88 -4.93
C PHE A 361 17.65 3.53 -4.06
N THR A 362 18.13 4.66 -4.54
CA THR A 362 18.90 5.64 -3.77
C THR A 362 18.40 7.05 -4.11
N TYR A 363 18.98 8.06 -3.48
CA TYR A 363 18.71 9.45 -3.82
C TYR A 363 20.01 10.10 -4.32
N ARG A 364 19.89 10.96 -5.32
CA ARG A 364 20.98 11.74 -5.87
C ARG A 364 20.46 13.11 -6.29
N ASP A 365 21.11 14.16 -5.84
CA ASP A 365 20.75 15.54 -6.20
C ASP A 365 19.26 15.85 -6.00
N GLY A 366 18.68 15.37 -4.88
CA GLY A 366 17.26 15.57 -4.56
C GLY A 366 16.29 14.78 -5.42
N ARG A 367 16.72 13.69 -6.04
CA ARG A 367 15.88 12.79 -6.87
C ARG A 367 16.03 11.34 -6.43
N LYS A 368 14.92 10.63 -6.41
CA LYS A 368 14.88 9.17 -6.23
C LYS A 368 15.36 8.49 -7.51
N VAL A 369 16.32 7.59 -7.40
CA VAL A 369 16.99 6.94 -8.54
C VAL A 369 16.91 5.43 -8.40
N LEU A 370 16.37 4.76 -9.41
CA LEU A 370 16.33 3.30 -9.48
C LEU A 370 17.76 2.74 -9.63
N LEU A 371 18.08 1.74 -8.82
CA LEU A 371 19.36 1.03 -8.83
C LEU A 371 19.24 -0.35 -9.46
N ASP A 372 18.21 -1.11 -9.07
CA ASP A 372 18.02 -2.50 -9.51
C ASP A 372 16.57 -2.93 -9.32
N VAL A 373 16.16 -3.99 -10.02
CA VAL A 373 14.87 -4.66 -9.87
C VAL A 373 15.06 -6.16 -9.79
N VAL A 374 14.73 -6.72 -8.64
CA VAL A 374 14.73 -8.16 -8.40
C VAL A 374 13.32 -8.70 -8.62
N LYS A 375 13.13 -9.56 -9.64
CA LYS A 375 11.87 -10.31 -9.85
C LYS A 375 11.86 -11.52 -8.93
N LEU A 376 10.69 -11.81 -8.36
CA LEU A 376 10.46 -12.88 -7.38
C LEU A 376 9.68 -14.04 -7.97
#